data_798bcd8901cc935c668dc09cd73449c3
#
_entry.id   798bcd8901cc935c668dc09cd73449c3
#
_cell.length_a   1.000
_cell.length_b   1.000
_cell.length_c   1.000
_cell.angle_alpha   90.00
_cell.angle_beta   90.00
_cell.angle_gamma   90.00
#
_symmetry.space_group_name_H-M   'P 1'
#
loop_
_entity.id
_entity.type
_entity.pdbx_description
1 polymer ?
#
loop_
_entity_poly.entity_id
_entity_poly.type
_entity_poly.pdbx_seq_one_letter_code
_entity_poly.pdbx_strand_id
1 'polypeptide(L)'
;MMIKNILSITAMLVAITASAQNDSLMNQGRYDYELSKSAWQGSNNAASLSLQNHINFGKAYFNYSHKGGDFYRVQEGDMNNRLQFFTESWQKLGKYLYAYGKFDFNTGRTKNRSWTDVMRPYNSNPYFSGSGIKASYEEQNINLTAAIGSVELMNGWRFGAKLDYNLGDLSRLRDPRSRSQLLNYKLTPAITYSTGNNIIGIAGWYNRRKEKISNVTTVDNTTKKIYYLMYGLENAVGSMGGSSGYQREWVNHEFGAELSYGYNNYNYNNMTVVSIARGSEGVYGQYKYQPGHYYTYNYAFKSQHRYRSSETTLHQLDLYGSYTEGYANEYRQQLVVTTDPSTGYNSYRYDNQLTYNKRYQVTLFDANFHYRFNKVANKEIPMFVGILASLKQVNNKYLLNTSTLKYSNVDVTLENGWNFSNIGFSTTIQLGYKNSTKSTLELADPSTDYAQNVLIPDMDILGASYAHGYLELMYQRPVSIKGMRSNWFIKGYGNLAISKKINDERLKRHTIGLSIGLFY
;
A
#
# COMPACT_ATOMS: atom_id res chain seq x y z
N MET A 1 1.23 -15.13 -23.95
CA MET A 1 1.97 -13.95 -24.42
C MET A 1 2.48 -13.07 -23.25
N MET A 2 1.68 -12.83 -22.22
CA MET A 2 2.03 -12.02 -21.05
C MET A 2 3.23 -12.56 -20.23
N ILE A 3 3.32 -13.87 -20.00
CA ILE A 3 4.41 -14.51 -19.23
C ILE A 3 5.78 -14.36 -19.91
N LYS A 4 5.86 -14.42 -21.26
CA LYS A 4 7.11 -14.20 -21.99
C LYS A 4 7.62 -12.76 -21.85
N ASN A 5 6.72 -11.78 -21.87
CA ASN A 5 7.09 -10.37 -21.69
C ASN A 5 7.52 -10.07 -20.24
N ILE A 6 6.89 -10.70 -19.26
CA ILE A 6 7.28 -10.61 -17.84
C ILE A 6 8.68 -11.19 -17.63
N LEU A 7 8.96 -12.38 -18.19
CA LEU A 7 10.30 -12.99 -18.15
C LEU A 7 11.37 -12.12 -18.83
N SER A 8 11.03 -11.45 -19.94
CA SER A 8 11.96 -10.54 -20.63
C SER A 8 12.23 -9.27 -19.83
N ILE A 9 11.23 -8.69 -19.17
CA ILE A 9 11.38 -7.53 -18.28
C ILE A 9 12.17 -7.92 -17.03
N THR A 10 11.93 -9.10 -16.47
CA THR A 10 12.67 -9.64 -15.32
C THR A 10 14.14 -9.91 -15.70
N ALA A 11 14.40 -10.46 -16.89
CA ALA A 11 15.75 -10.68 -17.40
C ALA A 11 16.49 -9.35 -17.67
N MET A 12 15.80 -8.31 -18.17
CA MET A 12 16.36 -6.98 -18.35
C MET A 12 16.70 -6.32 -17.00
N LEU A 13 15.83 -6.42 -16.01
CA LEU A 13 16.06 -5.90 -14.64
C LEU A 13 17.23 -6.63 -13.97
N VAL A 14 17.36 -7.95 -14.13
CA VAL A 14 18.50 -8.73 -13.64
C VAL A 14 19.79 -8.36 -14.40
N ALA A 15 19.72 -8.06 -15.69
CA ALA A 15 20.90 -7.65 -16.48
C ALA A 15 21.43 -6.25 -16.07
N ILE A 16 20.57 -5.33 -15.65
CA ILE A 16 20.96 -4.00 -15.14
C ILE A 16 21.68 -4.11 -13.79
N THR A 17 21.42 -5.17 -13.01
CA THR A 17 22.07 -5.41 -11.70
C THR A 17 23.48 -5.99 -11.82
N ALA A 18 23.90 -6.43 -13.02
CA ALA A 18 25.16 -7.14 -13.25
C ALA A 18 26.43 -6.27 -13.17
N SER A 19 26.31 -4.93 -13.01
CA SER A 19 27.48 -4.03 -13.02
C SER A 19 27.92 -3.52 -11.65
N ALA A 20 27.42 -4.11 -10.55
CA ALA A 20 27.80 -3.70 -9.20
C ALA A 20 29.17 -4.30 -8.80
N GLN A 21 30.26 -3.66 -9.19
CA GLN A 21 31.57 -3.91 -8.59
C GLN A 21 31.68 -3.15 -7.26
N ASN A 22 31.45 -3.82 -6.13
CA ASN A 22 31.77 -3.33 -4.80
C ASN A 22 32.87 -4.18 -4.18
N ASP A 23 33.91 -3.56 -3.64
CA ASP A 23 35.04 -4.23 -2.95
C ASP A 23 34.62 -4.97 -1.68
N SER A 24 33.43 -4.76 -1.17
CA SER A 24 32.89 -5.43 0.02
C SER A 24 31.51 -6.00 -0.24
N LEU A 25 31.32 -7.24 0.17
CA LEU A 25 30.06 -7.97 0.04
C LEU A 25 28.92 -7.27 0.78
N MET A 26 27.77 -7.09 0.10
CA MET A 26 26.55 -6.59 0.71
C MET A 26 25.93 -7.70 1.56
N ASN A 27 25.73 -7.45 2.86
CA ASN A 27 25.03 -8.30 3.80
C ASN A 27 23.87 -7.52 4.46
N GLN A 28 23.06 -8.15 5.31
CA GLN A 28 21.92 -7.48 5.98
C GLN A 28 22.36 -6.25 6.77
N GLY A 29 23.42 -6.35 7.59
CA GLY A 29 23.87 -5.22 8.41
C GLY A 29 24.37 -4.04 7.59
N ARG A 30 25.05 -4.30 6.47
CA ARG A 30 25.49 -3.27 5.53
C ARG A 30 24.33 -2.69 4.74
N TYR A 31 23.41 -3.51 4.32
CA TYR A 31 22.18 -3.07 3.65
C TYR A 31 21.37 -2.10 4.55
N ASP A 32 21.19 -2.46 5.83
CA ASP A 32 20.54 -1.61 6.81
C ASP A 32 21.30 -0.29 7.04
N TYR A 33 22.63 -0.33 7.08
CA TYR A 33 23.46 0.88 7.19
C TYR A 33 23.26 1.80 5.98
N GLU A 34 23.30 1.27 4.74
CA GLU A 34 23.11 2.07 3.52
C GLU A 34 21.75 2.73 3.47
N LEU A 35 20.70 2.05 3.94
CA LEU A 35 19.35 2.61 4.04
C LEU A 35 19.22 3.66 5.14
N SER A 36 19.99 3.54 6.22
CA SER A 36 19.83 4.36 7.42
C SER A 36 20.66 5.65 7.41
N LYS A 37 21.68 5.74 6.58
CA LYS A 37 22.65 6.85 6.61
C LYS A 37 22.12 8.18 6.08
N SER A 38 21.07 8.16 5.27
CA SER A 38 20.49 9.38 4.66
C SER A 38 19.03 9.56 5.05
N ALA A 39 18.68 10.75 5.52
CA ALA A 39 17.28 11.14 5.75
C ALA A 39 16.47 11.27 4.44
N TRP A 40 17.14 11.41 3.29
CA TRP A 40 16.48 11.47 1.98
C TRP A 40 16.10 10.10 1.43
N GLN A 41 16.50 9.02 2.11
CA GLN A 41 16.17 7.66 1.70
C GLN A 41 14.64 7.46 1.68
N GLY A 42 14.13 6.97 0.54
CA GLY A 42 12.68 6.79 0.36
C GLY A 42 11.90 8.10 0.14
N SER A 43 12.56 9.20 -0.22
CA SER A 43 11.91 10.44 -0.69
C SER A 43 11.10 10.18 -1.96
N ASN A 44 9.96 10.84 -2.12
CA ASN A 44 9.25 10.86 -3.40
C ASN A 44 9.97 11.74 -4.44
N ASN A 45 10.78 12.69 -3.99
CA ASN A 45 11.56 13.58 -4.83
C ASN A 45 12.76 12.83 -5.43
N ALA A 46 12.65 12.37 -6.68
CA ALA A 46 13.71 11.61 -7.36
C ALA A 46 14.97 12.44 -7.62
N ALA A 47 14.91 13.78 -7.63
CA ALA A 47 16.09 14.62 -7.76
C ALA A 47 17.04 14.48 -6.55
N SER A 48 16.57 13.92 -5.42
CA SER A 48 17.38 13.66 -4.24
C SER A 48 18.19 12.35 -4.30
N LEU A 49 18.07 11.53 -5.35
CA LEU A 49 18.75 10.23 -5.43
C LEU A 49 20.26 10.33 -5.24
N SER A 50 20.90 11.37 -5.76
CA SER A 50 22.32 11.60 -5.56
C SER A 50 22.70 12.04 -4.12
N LEU A 51 21.74 12.41 -3.28
CA LEU A 51 21.92 12.73 -1.87
C LEU A 51 21.79 11.49 -0.95
N GLN A 52 21.28 10.39 -1.49
CA GLN A 52 20.95 9.20 -0.71
C GLN A 52 22.14 8.26 -0.57
N ASN A 53 22.73 7.85 -1.69
CA ASN A 53 23.75 6.82 -1.73
C ASN A 53 24.78 7.07 -2.83
N HIS A 54 26.02 6.66 -2.55
CA HIS A 54 27.12 6.75 -3.50
C HIS A 54 27.59 5.38 -4.00
N ILE A 55 27.00 4.29 -3.50
CA ILE A 55 27.32 2.92 -3.90
C ILE A 55 26.13 2.26 -4.56
N ASN A 56 26.42 1.33 -5.44
CA ASN A 56 25.42 0.45 -6.03
C ASN A 56 25.09 -0.66 -5.05
N PHE A 57 23.81 -0.90 -4.79
CA PHE A 57 23.38 -2.01 -3.93
C PHE A 57 21.92 -2.36 -4.18
N GLY A 58 21.55 -3.55 -3.77
CA GLY A 58 20.18 -4.02 -3.92
C GLY A 58 19.96 -5.37 -3.26
N LYS A 59 18.74 -5.85 -3.40
CA LYS A 59 18.35 -7.21 -3.00
C LYS A 59 17.29 -7.76 -3.92
N ALA A 60 17.24 -9.09 -4.03
CA ALA A 60 16.17 -9.80 -4.70
C ALA A 60 15.82 -11.06 -3.91
N TYR A 61 14.53 -11.41 -3.84
CA TYR A 61 14.09 -12.63 -3.16
C TYR A 61 12.78 -13.18 -3.69
N PHE A 62 12.60 -14.47 -3.51
CA PHE A 62 11.31 -15.14 -3.53
C PHE A 62 10.82 -15.33 -2.09
N ASN A 63 9.53 -15.14 -1.87
CA ASN A 63 8.90 -15.30 -0.57
C ASN A 63 7.59 -16.09 -0.72
N TYR A 64 7.39 -17.05 0.18
CA TYR A 64 6.07 -17.66 0.38
C TYR A 64 5.57 -17.29 1.78
N SER A 65 4.29 -16.92 1.88
CA SER A 65 3.67 -16.62 3.17
C SER A 65 2.28 -17.23 3.27
N HIS A 66 1.96 -17.67 4.48
CA HIS A 66 0.65 -18.11 4.91
C HIS A 66 0.15 -17.21 6.03
N LYS A 67 -1.05 -16.65 5.86
CA LYS A 67 -1.74 -15.85 6.86
C LYS A 67 -3.07 -16.54 7.19
N GLY A 68 -3.35 -16.80 8.49
CA GLY A 68 -4.55 -17.50 8.93
C GLY A 68 -5.01 -17.05 10.31
N GLY A 69 -6.20 -17.53 10.72
CA GLY A 69 -6.79 -17.30 12.04
C GLY A 69 -8.13 -16.60 11.97
N ASP A 70 -8.74 -16.42 13.13
CA ASP A 70 -10.11 -15.94 13.34
C ASP A 70 -10.21 -14.43 13.64
N PHE A 71 -9.09 -13.76 13.92
CA PHE A 71 -9.01 -12.31 14.10
C PHE A 71 -8.84 -11.61 12.76
N TYR A 72 -9.93 -11.46 11.99
CA TYR A 72 -9.94 -10.86 10.66
C TYR A 72 -11.25 -10.12 10.37
N ARG A 73 -11.20 -9.14 9.50
CA ARG A 73 -12.39 -8.45 8.98
C ARG A 73 -13.02 -9.26 7.84
N VAL A 74 -14.34 -9.22 7.74
CA VAL A 74 -15.12 -10.02 6.79
C VAL A 74 -14.61 -9.89 5.34
N GLN A 75 -14.27 -8.66 4.94
CA GLN A 75 -13.80 -8.36 3.59
C GLN A 75 -12.33 -8.76 3.33
N GLU A 76 -11.58 -9.20 4.35
CA GLU A 76 -10.19 -9.68 4.21
C GLU A 76 -10.10 -11.20 4.02
N GLY A 77 -11.11 -11.94 4.52
CA GLY A 77 -11.08 -13.39 4.58
C GLY A 77 -10.19 -13.94 5.70
N ASP A 78 -10.40 -15.21 6.02
CA ASP A 78 -9.75 -15.87 7.16
C ASP A 78 -8.36 -16.41 6.84
N MET A 79 -8.07 -16.74 5.58
CA MET A 79 -6.80 -17.32 5.16
C MET A 79 -6.31 -16.70 3.85
N ASN A 80 -5.01 -16.44 3.78
CA ASN A 80 -4.34 -15.99 2.55
C ASN A 80 -3.00 -16.70 2.40
N ASN A 81 -2.77 -17.33 1.24
CA ASN A 81 -1.49 -17.89 0.82
C ASN A 81 -0.95 -17.03 -0.30
N ARG A 82 0.31 -16.61 -0.21
CA ARG A 82 0.91 -15.69 -1.18
C ARG A 82 2.32 -16.12 -1.56
N LEU A 83 2.60 -16.11 -2.84
CA LEU A 83 3.94 -16.20 -3.42
C LEU A 83 4.33 -14.82 -3.94
N GLN A 84 5.56 -14.38 -3.66
CA GLN A 84 6.07 -13.07 -4.04
C GLN A 84 7.46 -13.21 -4.64
N PHE A 85 7.72 -12.45 -5.69
CA PHE A 85 9.06 -12.11 -6.15
C PHE A 85 9.29 -10.62 -5.98
N PHE A 86 10.38 -10.27 -5.32
CA PHE A 86 10.74 -8.88 -5.03
C PHE A 86 12.16 -8.60 -5.43
N THR A 87 12.41 -7.42 -6.02
CA THR A 87 13.76 -6.88 -6.20
C THR A 87 13.75 -5.37 -6.10
N GLU A 88 14.81 -4.82 -5.52
CA GLU A 88 15.06 -3.38 -5.50
C GLU A 88 16.54 -3.09 -5.62
N SER A 89 16.88 -1.97 -6.24
CA SER A 89 18.26 -1.59 -6.50
C SER A 89 18.43 -0.08 -6.60
N TRP A 90 19.54 0.40 -6.08
CA TRP A 90 20.08 1.75 -6.26
C TRP A 90 21.33 1.67 -7.09
N GLN A 91 21.39 2.43 -8.18
CA GLN A 91 22.46 2.36 -9.18
C GLN A 91 22.92 3.76 -9.56
N LYS A 92 24.25 3.94 -9.66
CA LYS A 92 24.83 5.09 -10.33
C LYS A 92 25.00 4.76 -11.81
N LEU A 93 24.36 5.54 -12.67
CA LEU A 93 24.37 5.37 -14.12
C LEU A 93 25.32 6.38 -14.76
N GLY A 94 26.53 5.94 -15.06
CA GLY A 94 27.57 6.81 -15.64
C GLY A 94 27.99 7.94 -14.68
N LYS A 95 28.29 9.13 -15.25
CA LYS A 95 28.81 10.28 -14.48
C LYS A 95 27.71 11.14 -13.87
N TYR A 96 26.53 11.18 -14.49
CA TYR A 96 25.54 12.24 -14.29
C TYR A 96 24.21 11.79 -13.70
N LEU A 97 23.94 10.48 -13.63
CA LEU A 97 22.63 9.96 -13.24
C LEU A 97 22.73 8.94 -12.12
N TYR A 98 21.70 8.95 -11.28
CA TYR A 98 21.36 7.92 -10.32
C TYR A 98 19.98 7.36 -10.65
N ALA A 99 19.83 6.06 -10.46
CA ALA A 99 18.58 5.37 -10.66
C ALA A 99 18.19 4.55 -9.42
N TYR A 100 16.91 4.45 -9.20
CA TYR A 100 16.29 3.51 -8.28
C TYR A 100 15.24 2.70 -9.02
N GLY A 101 15.26 1.40 -8.84
CA GLY A 101 14.27 0.49 -9.37
C GLY A 101 13.75 -0.45 -8.30
N LYS A 102 12.45 -0.70 -8.32
CA LYS A 102 11.78 -1.68 -7.47
C LYS A 102 10.75 -2.43 -8.30
N PHE A 103 10.76 -3.75 -8.18
CA PHE A 103 9.75 -4.61 -8.78
C PHE A 103 9.23 -5.59 -7.73
N ASP A 104 7.91 -5.68 -7.61
CA ASP A 104 7.22 -6.59 -6.69
C ASP A 104 6.08 -7.26 -7.45
N PHE A 105 6.23 -8.54 -7.72
CA PHE A 105 5.17 -9.39 -8.24
C PHE A 105 4.69 -10.30 -7.12
N ASN A 106 3.38 -10.34 -6.91
CA ASN A 106 2.80 -11.29 -5.99
C ASN A 106 1.53 -11.92 -6.55
N THR A 107 1.35 -13.20 -6.23
CA THR A 107 0.13 -13.94 -6.53
C THR A 107 -0.30 -14.70 -5.29
N GLY A 108 -1.60 -14.81 -5.08
CA GLY A 108 -2.11 -15.44 -3.88
C GLY A 108 -3.56 -15.87 -3.98
N ARG A 109 -3.97 -16.65 -2.99
CA ARG A 109 -5.35 -17.09 -2.83
C ARG A 109 -5.85 -16.79 -1.43
N THR A 110 -6.97 -16.05 -1.38
CA THR A 110 -7.68 -15.72 -0.13
C THR A 110 -8.93 -16.59 -0.03
N LYS A 111 -9.22 -17.13 1.17
CA LYS A 111 -10.45 -17.90 1.42
C LYS A 111 -11.44 -17.10 2.28
N ASN A 112 -12.71 -17.47 2.15
CA ASN A 112 -13.83 -16.96 2.95
C ASN A 112 -13.99 -15.43 2.95
N ARG A 113 -13.51 -14.75 1.89
CA ARG A 113 -13.75 -13.33 1.65
C ARG A 113 -15.15 -13.13 1.08
N SER A 114 -15.83 -12.04 1.48
CA SER A 114 -17.17 -11.67 0.98
C SER A 114 -17.37 -10.15 1.03
N TRP A 115 -18.49 -9.69 0.46
CA TRP A 115 -18.96 -8.30 0.45
C TRP A 115 -18.07 -7.30 -0.29
N THR A 116 -17.00 -7.73 -0.93
CA THR A 116 -16.16 -6.86 -1.74
C THR A 116 -15.44 -7.64 -2.83
N ASP A 117 -15.59 -7.18 -4.06
CA ASP A 117 -14.94 -7.72 -5.24
C ASP A 117 -13.94 -6.73 -5.85
N VAL A 118 -13.62 -5.64 -5.11
CA VAL A 118 -12.58 -4.69 -5.50
C VAL A 118 -11.23 -5.06 -4.90
N MET A 119 -10.14 -4.63 -5.55
CA MET A 119 -8.77 -4.88 -5.09
C MET A 119 -8.46 -4.20 -3.75
N ARG A 120 -9.03 -3.01 -3.52
CA ARG A 120 -8.81 -2.20 -2.31
C ARG A 120 -10.12 -1.91 -1.60
N PRO A 121 -10.60 -2.82 -0.74
CA PRO A 121 -11.92 -2.69 -0.11
C PRO A 121 -12.03 -1.49 0.84
N TYR A 122 -10.92 -0.99 1.40
CA TYR A 122 -10.92 0.06 2.43
C TYR A 122 -10.27 1.37 1.97
N ASN A 123 -10.53 1.78 0.74
CA ASN A 123 -9.95 3.01 0.18
C ASN A 123 -10.73 4.29 0.51
N SER A 124 -11.66 4.23 1.44
CA SER A 124 -12.58 5.29 1.87
C SER A 124 -13.71 5.65 0.89
N ASN A 125 -13.62 5.35 -0.40
CA ASN A 125 -14.73 5.51 -1.32
C ASN A 125 -15.89 4.58 -0.94
N PRO A 126 -17.13 5.10 -0.70
CA PRO A 126 -18.26 4.28 -0.30
C PRO A 126 -18.81 3.40 -1.44
N TYR A 127 -18.55 3.78 -2.69
CA TYR A 127 -19.11 3.10 -3.86
C TYR A 127 -18.23 1.93 -4.30
N PHE A 128 -18.45 0.77 -3.75
CA PHE A 128 -17.84 -0.48 -4.18
C PHE A 128 -18.89 -1.58 -4.38
N SER A 129 -18.50 -2.76 -4.82
CA SER A 129 -19.42 -3.82 -5.16
C SER A 129 -18.92 -5.16 -4.67
N GLY A 130 -19.84 -6.08 -4.39
CA GLY A 130 -19.52 -7.44 -4.00
C GLY A 130 -20.75 -8.28 -3.68
N SER A 131 -20.53 -9.56 -3.44
CA SER A 131 -21.56 -10.51 -3.01
C SER A 131 -21.36 -10.88 -1.54
N GLY A 132 -22.46 -11.06 -0.80
CA GLY A 132 -22.46 -11.54 0.58
C GLY A 132 -22.04 -13.01 0.73
N ILE A 133 -21.99 -13.77 -0.35
CA ILE A 133 -21.60 -15.18 -0.32
C ILE A 133 -20.09 -15.30 -0.13
N LYS A 134 -19.63 -15.99 0.91
CA LYS A 134 -18.20 -16.27 1.13
C LYS A 134 -17.60 -17.07 -0.02
N ALA A 135 -16.44 -16.65 -0.52
CA ALA A 135 -15.76 -17.28 -1.64
C ALA A 135 -14.23 -17.30 -1.46
N SER A 136 -13.58 -18.12 -2.28
CA SER A 136 -12.14 -18.00 -2.53
C SER A 136 -11.89 -17.01 -3.65
N TYR A 137 -10.80 -16.24 -3.52
CA TYR A 137 -10.34 -15.28 -4.52
C TYR A 137 -8.90 -15.58 -4.89
N GLU A 138 -8.59 -15.46 -6.17
CA GLU A 138 -7.22 -15.42 -6.67
C GLU A 138 -6.85 -13.99 -7.00
N GLU A 139 -5.65 -13.61 -6.58
CA GLU A 139 -5.14 -12.26 -6.72
C GLU A 139 -3.76 -12.29 -7.35
N GLN A 140 -3.51 -11.38 -8.28
CA GLN A 140 -2.19 -11.11 -8.85
C GLN A 140 -1.94 -9.62 -8.83
N ASN A 141 -0.74 -9.22 -8.38
CA ASN A 141 -0.33 -7.82 -8.35
C ASN A 141 1.09 -7.68 -8.91
N ILE A 142 1.29 -6.63 -9.71
CA ILE A 142 2.59 -6.18 -10.19
C ILE A 142 2.76 -4.74 -9.73
N ASN A 143 3.81 -4.46 -8.97
CA ASN A 143 4.20 -3.12 -8.59
C ASN A 143 5.58 -2.83 -9.15
N LEU A 144 5.71 -1.75 -9.91
CA LEU A 144 6.96 -1.26 -10.45
C LEU A 144 7.16 0.18 -9.96
N THR A 145 8.33 0.47 -9.42
CA THR A 145 8.81 1.84 -9.20
C THR A 145 10.10 2.02 -9.99
N ALA A 146 10.17 3.08 -10.76
CA ALA A 146 11.38 3.50 -11.45
C ALA A 146 11.61 4.98 -11.16
N ALA A 147 12.80 5.34 -10.74
CA ALA A 147 13.17 6.72 -10.51
C ALA A 147 14.57 7.00 -11.07
N ILE A 148 14.74 8.18 -11.65
CA ILE A 148 16.02 8.71 -12.11
C ILE A 148 16.23 10.09 -11.53
N GLY A 149 17.47 10.40 -11.16
CA GLY A 149 17.87 11.70 -10.65
C GLY A 149 19.26 12.06 -11.14
N SER A 150 19.47 13.33 -11.40
CA SER A 150 20.78 13.84 -11.82
C SER A 150 21.74 13.98 -10.62
N VAL A 151 23.04 14.04 -10.91
CA VAL A 151 23.99 14.68 -10.01
C VAL A 151 23.68 16.18 -9.92
N GLU A 152 24.40 16.87 -9.07
CA GLU A 152 24.35 18.33 -9.06
C GLU A 152 24.78 18.90 -10.40
N LEU A 153 23.89 19.72 -10.97
CA LEU A 153 24.10 20.46 -12.22
C LEU A 153 23.93 21.96 -11.89
N MET A 154 24.52 22.83 -12.69
CA MET A 154 24.29 24.27 -12.65
C MET A 154 24.23 24.88 -11.22
N ASN A 155 25.32 24.78 -10.44
CA ASN A 155 25.45 25.42 -9.12
C ASN A 155 24.35 25.06 -8.11
N GLY A 156 24.16 23.78 -7.83
CA GLY A 156 23.28 23.30 -6.76
C GLY A 156 21.98 22.65 -7.22
N TRP A 157 21.62 22.76 -8.50
CA TRP A 157 20.38 22.20 -9.04
C TRP A 157 20.50 20.70 -9.36
N ARG A 158 19.45 19.95 -9.03
CA ARG A 158 19.26 18.53 -9.42
C ARG A 158 17.85 18.34 -9.93
N PHE A 159 17.70 17.49 -10.92
CA PHE A 159 16.42 17.15 -11.55
C PHE A 159 16.17 15.66 -11.45
N GLY A 160 14.91 15.29 -11.38
CA GLY A 160 14.54 13.88 -11.33
C GLY A 160 13.11 13.64 -11.73
N ALA A 161 12.82 12.37 -12.00
CA ALA A 161 11.45 11.90 -12.24
C ALA A 161 11.28 10.50 -11.65
N LYS A 162 10.08 10.22 -11.14
CA LYS A 162 9.69 8.93 -10.61
C LYS A 162 8.40 8.48 -11.25
N LEU A 163 8.33 7.20 -11.59
CA LEU A 163 7.14 6.49 -12.05
C LEU A 163 6.83 5.38 -11.06
N ASP A 164 5.64 5.41 -10.46
CA ASP A 164 5.07 4.27 -9.75
C ASP A 164 3.95 3.69 -10.62
N TYR A 165 3.98 2.37 -10.84
CA TYR A 165 3.04 1.65 -11.69
C TYR A 165 2.55 0.39 -11.00
N ASN A 166 1.23 0.21 -10.91
CA ASN A 166 0.63 -0.95 -10.28
C ASN A 166 -0.45 -1.55 -11.19
N LEU A 167 -0.36 -2.85 -11.43
CA LEU A 167 -1.38 -3.68 -12.05
C LEU A 167 -1.91 -4.69 -11.05
N GLY A 168 -3.23 -4.89 -11.07
CA GLY A 168 -3.89 -5.89 -10.23
C GLY A 168 -4.95 -6.66 -11.00
N ASP A 169 -5.12 -7.93 -10.63
CA ASP A 169 -6.20 -8.80 -11.09
C ASP A 169 -6.72 -9.58 -9.89
N LEU A 170 -8.03 -9.54 -9.68
CA LEU A 170 -8.73 -10.23 -8.60
C LEU A 170 -9.90 -11.00 -9.17
N SER A 171 -9.88 -12.32 -9.01
CA SER A 171 -10.91 -13.21 -9.52
C SER A 171 -11.60 -13.96 -8.40
N ARG A 172 -12.92 -13.86 -8.33
CA ARG A 172 -13.78 -14.61 -7.42
C ARG A 172 -14.11 -15.97 -8.03
N LEU A 173 -13.86 -17.06 -7.27
CA LEU A 173 -13.99 -18.43 -7.77
C LEU A 173 -15.35 -19.09 -7.52
N ARG A 174 -16.29 -18.39 -6.87
CA ARG A 174 -17.64 -18.87 -6.56
C ARG A 174 -18.68 -17.89 -7.09
N ASP A 175 -19.83 -18.41 -7.54
CA ASP A 175 -20.95 -17.60 -8.01
C ASP A 175 -21.51 -16.65 -6.91
N PRO A 176 -21.83 -15.43 -7.30
CA PRO A 176 -21.61 -14.79 -8.61
C PRO A 176 -20.12 -14.51 -8.84
N ARG A 177 -19.59 -14.90 -10.01
CA ARG A 177 -18.15 -14.78 -10.34
C ARG A 177 -17.87 -13.41 -10.92
N SER A 178 -16.97 -12.70 -10.27
CA SER A 178 -16.47 -11.40 -10.70
C SER A 178 -14.98 -11.45 -10.98
N ARG A 179 -14.52 -10.56 -11.85
CA ARG A 179 -13.11 -10.29 -12.07
C ARG A 179 -12.88 -8.79 -12.04
N SER A 180 -12.06 -8.33 -11.12
CA SER A 180 -11.64 -6.94 -11.00
C SER A 180 -10.23 -6.77 -11.54
N GLN A 181 -10.05 -5.76 -12.39
CA GLN A 181 -8.77 -5.40 -12.98
C GLN A 181 -8.41 -3.97 -12.59
N LEU A 182 -7.22 -3.80 -12.02
CA LEU A 182 -6.69 -2.53 -11.54
C LEU A 182 -5.51 -2.09 -12.41
N LEU A 183 -5.53 -0.83 -12.83
CA LEU A 183 -4.39 -0.08 -13.35
C LEU A 183 -4.23 1.18 -12.52
N ASN A 184 -3.05 1.41 -11.97
CA ASN A 184 -2.70 2.63 -11.25
C ASN A 184 -1.29 3.07 -11.65
N TYR A 185 -1.14 4.33 -12.06
CA TYR A 185 0.17 4.91 -12.31
C TYR A 185 0.26 6.33 -11.76
N LYS A 186 1.44 6.65 -11.24
CA LYS A 186 1.78 7.97 -10.70
C LYS A 186 3.10 8.44 -11.30
N LEU A 187 3.08 9.59 -11.95
CA LEU A 187 4.27 10.26 -12.48
C LEU A 187 4.60 11.46 -11.57
N THR A 188 5.86 11.55 -11.15
CA THR A 188 6.33 12.57 -10.21
C THR A 188 7.62 13.23 -10.73
N PRO A 189 7.55 14.30 -11.53
CA PRO A 189 8.70 15.18 -11.78
C PRO A 189 9.12 15.90 -10.50
N ALA A 190 10.42 16.14 -10.37
CA ALA A 190 10.99 16.69 -9.16
C ALA A 190 12.26 17.49 -9.42
N ILE A 191 12.52 18.45 -8.56
CA ILE A 191 13.70 19.30 -8.58
C ILE A 191 14.20 19.53 -7.15
N THR A 192 15.51 19.63 -6.96
CA THR A 192 16.13 20.08 -5.71
C THR A 192 17.19 21.11 -5.98
N TYR A 193 17.33 22.04 -5.04
CA TYR A 193 18.39 23.05 -5.02
C TYR A 193 19.15 22.97 -3.70
N SER A 194 20.49 22.92 -3.76
CA SER A 194 21.37 22.88 -2.60
C SER A 194 22.20 24.16 -2.51
N THR A 195 22.26 24.75 -1.31
CA THR A 195 23.13 25.88 -1.02
C THR A 195 23.80 25.65 0.34
N GLY A 196 25.12 25.45 0.33
CA GLY A 196 25.84 24.99 1.51
C GLY A 196 25.25 23.68 2.04
N ASN A 197 24.86 23.66 3.32
CA ASN A 197 24.25 22.51 3.96
C ASN A 197 22.72 22.41 3.77
N ASN A 198 22.10 23.41 3.17
CA ASN A 198 20.64 23.46 3.02
C ASN A 198 20.23 22.91 1.66
N ILE A 199 19.12 22.19 1.66
CA ILE A 199 18.53 21.56 0.46
C ILE A 199 17.05 21.88 0.46
N ILE A 200 16.56 22.45 -0.64
CA ILE A 200 15.12 22.69 -0.87
C ILE A 200 14.71 21.86 -2.07
N GLY A 201 13.57 21.21 -1.99
CA GLY A 201 13.05 20.41 -3.09
C GLY A 201 11.56 20.65 -3.31
N ILE A 202 11.17 20.56 -4.56
CA ILE A 202 9.76 20.60 -5.00
C ILE A 202 9.52 19.39 -5.88
N ALA A 203 8.37 18.73 -5.70
CA ALA A 203 7.88 17.73 -6.61
C ALA A 203 6.37 17.90 -6.80
N GLY A 204 5.90 17.60 -8.00
CA GLY A 204 4.48 17.53 -8.28
C GLY A 204 4.14 16.17 -8.85
N TRP A 205 2.90 15.72 -8.73
CA TRP A 205 2.50 14.45 -9.32
C TRP A 205 1.11 14.48 -9.93
N TYR A 206 0.96 13.59 -10.90
CA TYR A 206 -0.32 13.13 -11.40
C TYR A 206 -0.43 11.63 -11.18
N ASN A 207 -1.53 11.21 -10.54
CA ASN A 207 -1.86 9.80 -10.32
C ASN A 207 -3.21 9.48 -10.96
N ARG A 208 -3.24 8.44 -11.79
CA ARG A 208 -4.47 7.90 -12.35
C ARG A 208 -4.64 6.45 -11.92
N ARG A 209 -5.79 6.18 -11.27
CA ARG A 209 -6.21 4.83 -10.92
C ARG A 209 -7.50 4.48 -11.63
N LYS A 210 -7.50 3.34 -12.29
CA LYS A 210 -8.69 2.78 -12.91
C LYS A 210 -8.86 1.35 -12.42
N GLU A 211 -10.03 1.04 -11.87
CA GLU A 211 -10.41 -0.32 -11.50
C GLU A 211 -11.72 -0.66 -12.19
N LYS A 212 -11.84 -1.89 -12.72
CA LYS A 212 -13.02 -2.32 -13.45
C LYS A 212 -13.40 -3.74 -13.07
N ILE A 213 -14.65 -3.94 -12.66
CA ILE A 213 -15.33 -5.23 -12.61
C ILE A 213 -16.08 -5.41 -13.91
N SER A 214 -15.72 -6.43 -14.68
CA SER A 214 -16.33 -6.75 -15.97
C SER A 214 -17.15 -8.03 -15.84
N ASN A 215 -18.37 -8.01 -16.39
CA ASN A 215 -19.20 -9.19 -16.63
C ASN A 215 -19.26 -10.17 -15.44
N VAL A 216 -19.92 -9.77 -14.36
CA VAL A 216 -20.23 -10.71 -13.28
C VAL A 216 -21.13 -11.81 -13.85
N THR A 217 -20.72 -13.06 -13.69
CA THR A 217 -21.40 -14.23 -14.25
C THR A 217 -21.85 -15.21 -13.18
N THR A 218 -22.90 -15.96 -13.47
CA THR A 218 -23.33 -17.13 -12.69
C THR A 218 -23.31 -18.36 -13.57
N VAL A 219 -22.73 -19.45 -13.06
CA VAL A 219 -22.72 -20.76 -13.73
C VAL A 219 -23.96 -21.54 -13.34
N ASP A 220 -24.34 -21.47 -12.07
CA ASP A 220 -25.55 -22.08 -11.54
C ASP A 220 -26.68 -21.04 -11.45
N ASN A 221 -27.69 -21.18 -12.29
CA ASN A 221 -28.86 -20.29 -12.37
C ASN A 221 -30.04 -20.76 -11.50
N THR A 222 -29.90 -21.88 -10.75
CA THR A 222 -30.98 -22.46 -9.94
C THR A 222 -31.31 -21.65 -8.71
N THR A 223 -30.37 -20.83 -8.22
CA THR A 223 -30.57 -19.96 -7.05
C THR A 223 -30.36 -18.50 -7.42
N LYS A 224 -31.28 -17.63 -6.96
CA LYS A 224 -31.12 -16.18 -7.08
C LYS A 224 -29.96 -15.72 -6.20
N LYS A 225 -28.93 -15.15 -6.81
CA LYS A 225 -27.74 -14.65 -6.12
C LYS A 225 -27.73 -13.14 -6.16
N ILE A 226 -27.57 -12.51 -5.00
CA ILE A 226 -27.57 -11.07 -4.87
C ILE A 226 -26.16 -10.53 -5.04
N TYR A 227 -26.03 -9.51 -5.86
CA TYR A 227 -24.83 -8.72 -6.04
C TYR A 227 -25.09 -7.28 -5.62
N TYR A 228 -24.30 -6.77 -4.67
CA TYR A 228 -24.56 -5.49 -4.02
C TYR A 228 -23.70 -4.37 -4.61
N LEU A 229 -24.31 -3.18 -4.70
CA LEU A 229 -23.63 -1.90 -4.81
C LEU A 229 -23.76 -1.18 -3.48
N MET A 230 -22.63 -0.78 -2.91
CA MET A 230 -22.55 -0.02 -1.66
C MET A 230 -22.62 1.49 -1.93
N TYR A 231 -23.32 2.22 -1.06
CA TYR A 231 -23.42 3.68 -1.09
C TYR A 231 -22.80 4.34 0.14
N GLY A 232 -22.45 3.58 1.15
CA GLY A 232 -21.83 4.01 2.40
C GLY A 232 -22.52 3.45 3.63
N LEU A 233 -21.71 3.01 4.58
CA LEU A 233 -22.15 2.30 5.79
C LEU A 233 -23.15 1.19 5.45
N GLU A 234 -24.30 1.13 6.15
CA GLU A 234 -25.32 0.09 5.93
C GLU A 234 -26.07 0.21 4.60
N ASN A 235 -25.89 1.31 3.87
CA ASN A 235 -26.63 1.56 2.64
C ASN A 235 -26.04 0.74 1.48
N ALA A 236 -26.70 -0.35 1.16
CA ALA A 236 -26.37 -1.25 0.07
C ALA A 236 -27.61 -1.58 -0.75
N VAL A 237 -27.49 -1.57 -2.08
CA VAL A 237 -28.56 -1.96 -2.99
C VAL A 237 -28.18 -3.26 -3.66
N GLY A 238 -28.97 -4.30 -3.40
CA GLY A 238 -28.82 -5.62 -4.01
C GLY A 238 -29.53 -5.73 -5.34
N SER A 239 -28.86 -6.26 -6.36
CA SER A 239 -29.46 -6.66 -7.62
C SER A 239 -29.75 -8.16 -7.58
N MET A 240 -31.03 -8.55 -7.75
CA MET A 240 -31.46 -9.94 -7.81
C MET A 240 -31.55 -10.42 -9.28
N GLY A 241 -31.23 -11.69 -9.50
CA GLY A 241 -31.27 -12.32 -10.81
C GLY A 241 -29.92 -12.38 -11.47
N GLY A 242 -29.82 -13.11 -12.57
CA GLY A 242 -28.56 -13.35 -13.27
C GLY A 242 -27.77 -12.07 -13.40
N SER A 243 -26.71 -11.99 -12.66
CA SER A 243 -25.78 -10.84 -12.64
C SER A 243 -25.00 -10.71 -13.96
N SER A 244 -25.46 -11.45 -14.99
CA SER A 244 -24.93 -11.34 -16.34
C SER A 244 -25.06 -9.91 -16.84
N GLY A 245 -23.95 -9.33 -17.24
CA GLY A 245 -23.87 -7.95 -17.69
C GLY A 245 -23.60 -6.92 -16.58
N TYR A 246 -23.59 -7.30 -15.29
CA TYR A 246 -23.17 -6.35 -14.27
C TYR A 246 -21.71 -5.96 -14.50
N GLN A 247 -21.47 -4.64 -14.58
CA GLN A 247 -20.15 -4.07 -14.69
C GLN A 247 -20.06 -2.80 -13.87
N ARG A 248 -18.88 -2.53 -13.37
CA ARG A 248 -18.58 -1.32 -12.60
C ARG A 248 -17.15 -0.86 -12.86
N GLU A 249 -16.97 0.44 -12.99
CA GLU A 249 -15.68 1.05 -13.24
C GLU A 249 -15.47 2.22 -12.28
N TRP A 250 -14.29 2.29 -11.69
CA TRP A 250 -13.84 3.41 -10.86
C TRP A 250 -12.67 4.07 -11.56
N VAL A 251 -12.76 5.37 -11.79
CA VAL A 251 -11.70 6.15 -12.41
C VAL A 251 -11.37 7.32 -11.51
N ASN A 252 -10.16 7.28 -10.93
CA ASN A 252 -9.64 8.34 -10.08
C ASN A 252 -8.55 9.13 -10.81
N HIS A 253 -8.61 10.45 -10.69
CA HIS A 253 -7.57 11.38 -11.07
C HIS A 253 -7.13 12.15 -9.83
N GLU A 254 -5.84 12.11 -9.50
CA GLU A 254 -5.28 12.82 -8.36
C GLU A 254 -4.11 13.69 -8.82
N PHE A 255 -4.11 14.92 -8.37
CA PHE A 255 -3.00 15.86 -8.51
C PHE A 255 -2.48 16.24 -7.14
N GLY A 256 -1.18 16.34 -7.01
CA GLY A 256 -0.57 16.74 -5.75
C GLY A 256 0.78 17.40 -5.95
N ALA A 257 1.22 18.03 -4.89
CA ALA A 257 2.52 18.70 -4.81
C ALA A 257 3.14 18.50 -3.43
N GLU A 258 4.46 18.53 -3.38
CA GLU A 258 5.23 18.50 -2.14
C GLU A 258 6.34 19.54 -2.15
N LEU A 259 6.58 20.11 -0.98
CA LEU A 259 7.73 20.94 -0.67
C LEU A 259 8.58 20.19 0.35
N SER A 260 9.87 20.09 0.10
CA SER A 260 10.83 19.45 0.97
C SER A 260 11.95 20.41 1.37
N TYR A 261 12.35 20.33 2.64
CA TYR A 261 13.52 21.03 3.17
C TYR A 261 14.41 20.01 3.88
N GLY A 262 15.69 20.13 3.68
CA GLY A 262 16.71 19.34 4.36
C GLY A 262 17.92 20.14 4.74
N TYR A 263 18.57 19.69 5.81
CA TYR A 263 19.88 20.14 6.25
C TYR A 263 20.82 18.96 6.28
N ASN A 264 22.02 19.08 5.73
CA ASN A 264 22.98 17.99 5.62
C ASN A 264 24.37 18.44 6.02
N ASN A 265 24.87 17.92 7.14
CA ASN A 265 26.26 18.04 7.53
C ASN A 265 26.83 16.66 7.93
N TYR A 266 28.08 16.61 8.35
CA TYR A 266 28.76 15.36 8.68
C TYR A 266 28.05 14.51 9.76
N ASN A 267 27.54 15.18 10.82
CA ASN A 267 26.93 14.51 11.97
C ASN A 267 25.41 14.44 11.93
N TYR A 268 24.78 15.32 11.17
CA TYR A 268 23.34 15.43 11.15
C TYR A 268 22.81 15.68 9.75
N ASN A 269 21.85 14.89 9.34
CA ASN A 269 21.05 15.18 8.16
C ASN A 269 19.56 14.98 8.44
N ASN A 270 18.75 15.85 7.89
CA ASN A 270 17.31 15.73 7.96
C ASN A 270 16.66 15.97 6.61
N MET A 271 15.41 15.55 6.53
CA MET A 271 14.48 15.89 5.47
C MET A 271 13.10 16.07 6.07
N THR A 272 12.49 17.21 5.83
CA THR A 272 11.09 17.49 6.20
C THR A 272 10.30 17.79 4.93
N VAL A 273 9.17 17.14 4.77
CA VAL A 273 8.29 17.24 3.59
C VAL A 273 6.88 17.57 4.05
N VAL A 274 6.27 18.53 3.39
CA VAL A 274 4.83 18.79 3.46
C VAL A 274 4.22 18.58 2.08
N SER A 275 3.07 17.95 2.02
CA SER A 275 2.40 17.65 0.75
C SER A 275 0.90 17.83 0.84
N ILE A 276 0.32 18.17 -0.32
CA ILE A 276 -1.11 18.29 -0.53
C ILE A 276 -1.50 17.57 -1.82
N ALA A 277 -2.63 16.88 -1.80
CA ALA A 277 -3.19 16.27 -3.00
C ALA A 277 -4.72 16.38 -3.01
N ARG A 278 -5.27 16.44 -4.23
CA ARG A 278 -6.71 16.38 -4.49
C ARG A 278 -6.99 15.24 -5.45
N GLY A 279 -7.86 14.32 -5.01
CA GLY A 279 -8.37 13.22 -5.81
C GLY A 279 -9.82 13.42 -6.21
N SER A 280 -10.19 12.87 -7.36
CA SER A 280 -11.55 12.91 -7.91
C SER A 280 -11.83 11.57 -8.58
N GLU A 281 -12.75 10.77 -8.01
CA GLU A 281 -13.06 9.42 -8.47
C GLU A 281 -14.52 9.31 -8.92
N GLY A 282 -14.71 9.10 -10.23
CA GLY A 282 -16.00 8.76 -10.83
C GLY A 282 -16.25 7.26 -10.72
N VAL A 283 -17.51 6.89 -10.46
CA VAL A 283 -17.96 5.49 -10.45
C VAL A 283 -18.98 5.30 -11.55
N TYR A 284 -18.75 4.35 -12.44
CA TYR A 284 -19.58 4.15 -13.63
C TYR A 284 -20.06 2.71 -13.74
N GLY A 285 -21.33 2.54 -14.12
CA GLY A 285 -21.94 1.26 -14.46
C GLY A 285 -22.23 1.10 -15.95
N GLN A 286 -23.08 0.15 -16.26
CA GLN A 286 -23.58 -0.06 -17.62
C GLN A 286 -24.27 1.21 -18.16
N TYR A 287 -24.13 1.49 -19.45
CA TYR A 287 -24.63 2.71 -20.09
C TYR A 287 -24.19 4.01 -19.39
N LYS A 288 -23.04 3.98 -18.74
CA LYS A 288 -22.51 5.11 -17.97
C LYS A 288 -23.37 5.56 -16.78
N TYR A 289 -24.22 4.69 -16.24
CA TYR A 289 -24.86 4.92 -14.96
C TYR A 289 -23.84 5.32 -13.90
N GLN A 290 -24.10 6.43 -13.20
CA GLN A 290 -23.19 6.99 -12.21
C GLN A 290 -23.89 7.11 -10.85
N PRO A 291 -23.69 6.18 -9.89
CA PRO A 291 -24.31 6.26 -8.58
C PRO A 291 -23.85 7.47 -7.77
N GLY A 292 -22.63 7.93 -8.04
CA GLY A 292 -22.06 9.07 -7.36
C GLY A 292 -20.62 9.37 -7.78
N HIS A 293 -20.04 10.35 -7.10
CA HIS A 293 -18.68 10.81 -7.31
C HIS A 293 -17.99 11.04 -5.97
N TYR A 294 -16.74 10.59 -5.83
CA TYR A 294 -15.98 10.70 -4.59
C TYR A 294 -14.79 11.64 -4.76
N TYR A 295 -14.62 12.57 -3.83
CA TYR A 295 -13.54 13.54 -3.78
C TYR A 295 -12.70 13.35 -2.54
N THR A 296 -11.38 13.54 -2.64
CA THR A 296 -10.44 13.48 -1.52
C THR A 296 -9.52 14.67 -1.51
N TYR A 297 -9.19 15.13 -0.29
CA TYR A 297 -8.11 16.06 -0.01
C TYR A 297 -7.17 15.38 0.98
N ASN A 298 -5.90 15.26 0.60
CA ASN A 298 -4.87 14.61 1.39
C ASN A 298 -3.82 15.64 1.77
N TYR A 299 -3.52 15.73 3.04
CA TYR A 299 -2.46 16.55 3.61
C TYR A 299 -1.50 15.61 4.31
N ALA A 300 -0.20 15.70 4.05
CA ALA A 300 0.76 14.86 4.73
C ALA A 300 2.02 15.66 5.13
N PHE A 301 2.57 15.24 6.24
CA PHE A 301 3.82 15.70 6.80
C PHE A 301 4.72 14.50 7.00
N LYS A 302 5.99 14.61 6.62
CA LYS A 302 7.01 13.60 6.85
C LYS A 302 8.29 14.32 7.29
N SER A 303 8.89 13.87 8.38
CA SER A 303 10.18 14.39 8.82
C SER A 303 11.09 13.24 9.20
N GLN A 304 12.27 13.20 8.63
CA GLN A 304 13.28 12.17 8.88
C GLN A 304 14.57 12.82 9.36
N HIS A 305 15.14 12.29 10.42
CA HIS A 305 16.35 12.80 11.04
C HIS A 305 17.35 11.66 11.21
N ARG A 306 18.59 11.94 10.88
CA ARG A 306 19.73 11.03 11.07
C ARG A 306 20.80 11.80 11.82
N TYR A 307 21.09 11.36 13.02
CA TYR A 307 22.09 11.99 13.87
C TYR A 307 23.18 10.99 14.27
N ARG A 308 24.40 11.28 13.87
CA ARG A 308 25.58 10.51 14.23
C ARG A 308 26.22 11.13 15.47
N SER A 309 25.95 10.56 16.64
CA SER A 309 26.50 11.03 17.90
C SER A 309 27.99 10.65 18.10
N SER A 310 28.42 9.58 17.40
CA SER A 310 29.81 9.12 17.30
C SER A 310 30.01 8.32 16.00
N GLU A 311 31.22 7.92 15.72
CA GLU A 311 31.51 7.04 14.57
C GLU A 311 30.81 5.68 14.68
N THR A 312 30.51 5.24 15.90
CA THR A 312 29.89 3.94 16.19
C THR A 312 28.40 4.02 16.49
N THR A 313 27.79 5.21 16.41
CA THR A 313 26.38 5.39 16.83
C THR A 313 25.61 6.28 15.88
N LEU A 314 24.48 5.78 15.41
CA LEU A 314 23.54 6.47 14.53
C LEU A 314 22.12 6.44 15.11
N HIS A 315 21.56 7.61 15.34
CA HIS A 315 20.17 7.79 15.73
C HIS A 315 19.32 8.08 14.50
N GLN A 316 18.19 7.40 14.41
CA GLN A 316 17.18 7.63 13.38
C GLN A 316 15.87 8.04 14.06
N LEU A 317 15.26 9.10 13.56
CA LEU A 317 13.91 9.50 13.94
C LEU A 317 13.11 9.76 12.67
N ASP A 318 12.03 9.04 12.52
CA ASP A 318 11.09 9.20 11.42
C ASP A 318 9.71 9.56 11.97
N LEU A 319 9.19 10.70 11.54
CA LEU A 319 7.87 11.22 11.87
C LEU A 319 7.02 11.24 10.61
N TYR A 320 5.80 10.79 10.72
CA TYR A 320 4.83 10.86 9.64
C TYR A 320 3.47 11.24 10.20
N GLY A 321 2.78 12.13 9.51
CA GLY A 321 1.39 12.48 9.78
C GLY A 321 0.63 12.64 8.47
N SER A 322 -0.60 12.16 8.41
CA SER A 322 -1.49 12.41 7.29
C SER A 322 -2.92 12.65 7.75
N TYR A 323 -3.57 13.56 7.06
CA TYR A 323 -4.98 13.87 7.23
C TYR A 323 -5.66 13.78 5.87
N THR A 324 -6.69 12.94 5.78
CA THR A 324 -7.51 12.79 4.58
C THR A 324 -8.93 13.21 4.91
N GLU A 325 -9.43 14.17 4.15
CA GLU A 325 -10.83 14.53 4.09
C GLU A 325 -11.43 14.02 2.78
N GLY A 326 -12.49 13.24 2.87
CA GLY A 326 -13.20 12.71 1.71
C GLY A 326 -14.69 12.97 1.79
N TYR A 327 -15.33 13.19 0.65
CA TYR A 327 -16.77 13.24 0.55
C TYR A 327 -17.29 12.66 -0.76
N ALA A 328 -18.43 12.01 -0.70
CA ALA A 328 -19.12 11.49 -1.86
C ALA A 328 -20.43 12.23 -2.10
N ASN A 329 -20.66 12.60 -3.37
CA ASN A 329 -21.95 13.03 -3.86
C ASN A 329 -22.72 11.81 -4.35
N GLU A 330 -24.00 11.72 -4.06
CA GLU A 330 -24.90 10.67 -4.56
C GLU A 330 -25.78 11.24 -5.65
N TYR A 331 -25.96 10.49 -6.73
CA TYR A 331 -26.78 10.89 -7.87
C TYR A 331 -28.03 10.02 -7.98
N ARG A 332 -29.18 10.68 -8.25
CA ARG A 332 -30.40 10.02 -8.69
C ARG A 332 -30.55 10.25 -10.18
N GLN A 333 -30.44 9.16 -10.94
CA GLN A 333 -30.42 9.19 -12.39
C GLN A 333 -31.61 8.46 -12.98
N GLN A 334 -32.12 8.97 -14.11
CA GLN A 334 -33.15 8.35 -14.91
C GLN A 334 -32.57 7.86 -16.24
N LEU A 335 -32.93 6.63 -16.62
CA LEU A 335 -32.56 6.09 -17.93
C LEU A 335 -33.44 6.73 -19.01
N VAL A 336 -32.80 7.36 -19.98
CA VAL A 336 -33.43 7.89 -21.20
C VAL A 336 -33.05 6.99 -22.37
N VAL A 337 -34.07 6.48 -23.03
CA VAL A 337 -33.91 5.66 -24.25
C VAL A 337 -34.35 6.49 -25.45
N THR A 338 -33.48 6.66 -26.42
CA THR A 338 -33.77 7.36 -27.67
C THR A 338 -33.61 6.37 -28.82
N THR A 339 -34.70 6.16 -29.57
CA THR A 339 -34.68 5.31 -30.78
C THR A 339 -34.38 6.18 -31.99
N ASP A 340 -33.36 5.83 -32.74
CA ASP A 340 -33.05 6.47 -34.01
C ASP A 340 -34.15 6.09 -35.05
N PRO A 341 -34.89 7.07 -35.57
CA PRO A 341 -36.00 6.77 -36.49
C PRO A 341 -35.54 6.11 -37.82
N SER A 342 -34.30 6.34 -38.22
CA SER A 342 -33.76 5.84 -39.50
C SER A 342 -33.24 4.42 -39.42
N THR A 343 -32.67 4.04 -38.27
CA THR A 343 -32.02 2.73 -38.08
C THR A 343 -32.78 1.79 -37.14
N GLY A 344 -33.73 2.31 -36.36
CA GLY A 344 -34.43 1.57 -35.31
C GLY A 344 -33.56 1.23 -34.08
N TYR A 345 -32.30 1.67 -34.03
CA TYR A 345 -31.41 1.40 -32.89
C TYR A 345 -31.71 2.29 -31.69
N ASN A 346 -31.68 1.67 -30.52
CA ASN A 346 -31.83 2.37 -29.24
C ASN A 346 -30.48 2.87 -28.73
N SER A 347 -30.38 4.16 -28.39
CA SER A 347 -29.32 4.72 -27.58
C SER A 347 -29.78 4.89 -26.14
N TYR A 348 -28.90 4.58 -25.20
CA TYR A 348 -29.19 4.59 -23.77
C TYR A 348 -28.33 5.65 -23.09
N ARG A 349 -28.95 6.52 -22.31
CA ARG A 349 -28.26 7.56 -21.54
C ARG A 349 -28.90 7.69 -20.17
N TYR A 350 -28.10 7.92 -19.14
CA TYR A 350 -28.62 8.28 -17.82
C TYR A 350 -28.53 9.80 -17.64
N ASP A 351 -29.65 10.44 -17.37
CA ASP A 351 -29.73 11.86 -17.04
C ASP A 351 -29.83 12.02 -15.53
N ASN A 352 -28.98 12.89 -14.97
CA ASN A 352 -28.97 13.16 -13.55
C ASN A 352 -30.15 14.06 -13.18
N GLN A 353 -31.09 13.54 -12.38
CA GLN A 353 -32.30 14.25 -11.94
C GLN A 353 -32.05 15.00 -10.63
N LEU A 354 -31.23 14.42 -9.74
CA LEU A 354 -30.98 14.98 -8.41
C LEU A 354 -29.57 14.64 -7.93
N THR A 355 -28.92 15.62 -7.32
CA THR A 355 -27.60 15.47 -6.68
C THR A 355 -27.73 15.74 -5.18
N TYR A 356 -27.34 14.75 -4.38
CA TYR A 356 -27.17 14.92 -2.94
C TYR A 356 -25.68 15.19 -2.67
N ASN A 357 -25.36 16.44 -2.40
CA ASN A 357 -23.97 16.85 -2.15
C ASN A 357 -23.49 16.34 -0.79
N LYS A 358 -22.23 15.87 -0.76
CA LYS A 358 -21.54 15.42 0.47
C LYS A 358 -22.33 14.40 1.28
N ARG A 359 -23.10 13.53 0.61
CA ARG A 359 -23.95 12.53 1.25
C ARG A 359 -23.19 11.62 2.20
N TYR A 360 -21.96 11.25 1.82
CA TYR A 360 -21.05 10.48 2.63
C TYR A 360 -19.77 11.30 2.89
N GLN A 361 -19.32 11.28 4.13
CA GLN A 361 -18.13 12.00 4.56
C GLN A 361 -17.16 11.06 5.26
N VAL A 362 -15.86 11.25 5.02
CA VAL A 362 -14.77 10.47 5.59
C VAL A 362 -13.71 11.41 6.13
N THR A 363 -13.25 11.13 7.33
CA THR A 363 -12.05 11.76 7.89
C THR A 363 -11.13 10.66 8.37
N LEU A 364 -9.90 10.65 7.85
CA LEU A 364 -8.84 9.74 8.25
C LEU A 364 -7.67 10.55 8.81
N PHE A 365 -7.18 10.16 9.96
CA PHE A 365 -5.94 10.70 10.52
C PHE A 365 -5.02 9.55 10.88
N ASP A 366 -3.80 9.60 10.37
CA ASP A 366 -2.72 8.66 10.67
C ASP A 366 -1.49 9.44 11.13
N ALA A 367 -0.92 9.05 12.25
CA ALA A 367 0.37 9.58 12.72
C ALA A 367 1.28 8.41 13.12
N ASN A 368 2.54 8.48 12.71
CA ASN A 368 3.54 7.46 13.00
C ASN A 368 4.81 8.13 13.52
N PHE A 369 5.35 7.54 14.55
CA PHE A 369 6.62 7.88 15.16
C PHE A 369 7.49 6.62 15.14
N HIS A 370 8.73 6.73 14.66
CA HIS A 370 9.70 5.65 14.72
C HIS A 370 11.06 6.22 15.12
N TYR A 371 11.54 5.79 16.25
CA TYR A 371 12.89 6.07 16.72
C TYR A 371 13.70 4.79 16.76
N ARG A 372 14.91 4.84 16.24
CA ARG A 372 15.86 3.73 16.28
C ARG A 372 17.26 4.23 16.67
N PHE A 373 17.84 3.55 17.64
CA PHE A 373 19.25 3.62 17.99
C PHE A 373 19.98 2.50 17.27
N ASN A 374 21.00 2.83 16.47
CA ASN A 374 21.80 1.87 15.74
C ASN A 374 23.25 1.93 16.24
N LYS A 375 23.79 0.78 16.60
CA LYS A 375 25.24 0.61 16.72
C LYS A 375 25.81 0.45 15.31
N VAL A 376 26.91 1.15 15.02
CA VAL A 376 27.58 1.11 13.71
C VAL A 376 28.99 0.56 13.90
N ALA A 377 29.40 -0.38 13.07
CA ALA A 377 30.76 -0.90 13.01
C ALA A 377 31.08 -1.31 11.56
N ASN A 378 32.21 -0.86 11.03
CA ASN A 378 32.67 -1.20 9.68
C ASN A 378 31.62 -0.95 8.56
N LYS A 379 30.85 0.15 8.68
CA LYS A 379 29.73 0.47 7.76
C LYS A 379 28.63 -0.60 7.75
N GLU A 380 28.41 -1.25 8.87
CA GLU A 380 27.33 -2.19 9.13
C GLU A 380 26.57 -1.78 10.39
N ILE A 381 25.35 -2.24 10.53
CA ILE A 381 24.55 -2.14 11.77
C ILE A 381 24.54 -3.53 12.43
N PRO A 382 25.47 -3.81 13.37
CA PRO A 382 25.45 -5.08 14.10
C PRO A 382 24.28 -5.20 15.08
N MET A 383 23.74 -4.09 15.57
CA MET A 383 22.63 -4.09 16.52
C MET A 383 21.82 -2.80 16.41
N PHE A 384 20.53 -2.92 16.58
CA PHE A 384 19.63 -1.78 16.77
C PHE A 384 18.57 -2.06 17.83
N VAL A 385 18.07 -0.98 18.45
CA VAL A 385 16.91 -0.97 19.34
C VAL A 385 16.02 0.19 18.92
N GLY A 386 14.71 -0.01 18.92
CA GLY A 386 13.80 1.05 18.51
C GLY A 386 12.43 0.95 19.16
N ILE A 387 11.68 2.02 18.97
CA ILE A 387 10.28 2.14 19.35
C ILE A 387 9.49 2.72 18.18
N LEU A 388 8.38 2.06 17.87
CA LEU A 388 7.39 2.53 16.91
C LEU A 388 6.12 2.87 17.68
N ALA A 389 5.52 4.00 17.37
CA ALA A 389 4.19 4.35 17.85
C ALA A 389 3.34 4.83 16.70
N SER A 390 2.08 4.41 16.65
CA SER A 390 1.13 4.87 15.64
C SER A 390 -0.20 5.24 16.26
N LEU A 391 -0.82 6.27 15.71
CA LEU A 391 -2.19 6.69 16.00
C LEU A 391 -2.99 6.66 14.71
N LYS A 392 -4.11 5.96 14.73
CA LYS A 392 -5.05 5.92 13.61
C LYS A 392 -6.43 6.29 14.07
N GLN A 393 -7.02 7.27 13.40
CA GLN A 393 -8.41 7.70 13.64
C GLN A 393 -9.19 7.65 12.33
N VAL A 394 -10.40 7.10 12.41
CA VAL A 394 -11.34 7.00 11.29
C VAL A 394 -12.69 7.49 11.73
N ASN A 395 -13.31 8.32 10.90
CA ASN A 395 -14.66 8.80 11.11
C ASN A 395 -15.37 8.84 9.76
N ASN A 396 -16.34 7.96 9.60
CA ASN A 396 -17.19 7.86 8.42
C ASN A 396 -18.61 8.23 8.82
N LYS A 397 -19.29 9.03 7.99
CA LYS A 397 -20.66 9.49 8.21
C LYS A 397 -21.48 9.37 6.92
N TYR A 398 -22.67 8.84 7.04
CA TYR A 398 -23.70 8.90 6.01
C TYR A 398 -24.82 9.81 6.47
N LEU A 399 -25.19 10.83 5.69
CA LEU A 399 -25.96 11.95 6.18
C LEU A 399 -27.47 11.86 5.91
N LEU A 400 -27.95 10.85 5.17
CA LEU A 400 -29.40 10.73 4.94
C LEU A 400 -30.16 10.27 6.19
N ASN A 401 -29.73 9.16 6.74
CA ASN A 401 -30.26 8.58 7.97
C ASN A 401 -29.09 8.47 8.93
N THR A 402 -28.61 9.55 9.39
CA THR A 402 -27.41 9.78 10.24
C THR A 402 -26.76 8.53 10.80
N SER A 403 -25.98 7.86 9.97
CA SER A 403 -25.16 6.71 10.41
C SER A 403 -23.71 7.12 10.57
N THR A 404 -23.04 6.61 11.60
CA THR A 404 -21.64 6.91 11.86
C THR A 404 -20.85 5.68 12.25
N LEU A 405 -19.61 5.62 11.75
CA LEU A 405 -18.59 4.66 12.16
C LEU A 405 -17.34 5.42 12.59
N LYS A 406 -16.94 5.27 13.84
CA LYS A 406 -15.75 5.96 14.39
C LYS A 406 -14.91 4.98 15.18
N TYR A 407 -13.59 5.00 14.95
CA TYR A 407 -12.65 4.34 15.82
C TYR A 407 -11.33 5.11 15.90
N SER A 408 -10.63 4.92 17.01
CA SER A 408 -9.30 5.48 17.25
C SER A 408 -8.44 4.42 17.93
N ASN A 409 -7.26 4.17 17.37
CA ASN A 409 -6.33 3.16 17.81
C ASN A 409 -4.95 3.75 18.01
N VAL A 410 -4.31 3.39 19.11
CA VAL A 410 -2.89 3.66 19.38
C VAL A 410 -2.17 2.32 19.43
N ASP A 411 -1.08 2.20 18.69
CA ASP A 411 -0.20 1.02 18.70
C ASP A 411 1.21 1.44 19.11
N VAL A 412 1.80 0.70 20.02
CA VAL A 412 3.20 0.90 20.47
C VAL A 412 3.92 -0.42 20.33
N THR A 413 5.07 -0.40 19.64
CA THR A 413 5.89 -1.57 19.37
C THR A 413 7.33 -1.27 19.72
N LEU A 414 7.95 -2.14 20.50
CA LEU A 414 9.38 -2.18 20.73
C LEU A 414 10.03 -3.11 19.71
N GLU A 415 11.15 -2.69 19.16
CA GLU A 415 11.92 -3.50 18.22
C GLU A 415 13.37 -3.64 18.66
N ASN A 416 13.94 -4.78 18.33
CA ASN A 416 15.35 -5.06 18.53
C ASN A 416 15.85 -5.96 17.41
N GLY A 417 17.07 -5.74 16.93
CA GLY A 417 17.69 -6.58 15.92
C GLY A 417 19.19 -6.73 16.10
N TRP A 418 19.71 -7.87 15.69
CA TRP A 418 21.12 -8.21 15.70
C TRP A 418 21.53 -8.79 14.35
N ASN A 419 22.70 -8.35 13.88
CA ASN A 419 23.39 -8.86 12.68
C ASN A 419 24.77 -9.40 13.10
N PHE A 420 24.90 -10.70 13.13
CA PHE A 420 26.15 -11.41 13.45
C PHE A 420 26.87 -11.74 12.14
N SER A 421 27.53 -10.74 11.54
CA SER A 421 28.16 -10.86 10.20
C SER A 421 29.17 -12.00 10.12
N ASN A 422 29.90 -12.28 11.23
CA ASN A 422 30.92 -13.34 11.28
C ASN A 422 30.36 -14.75 11.05
N ILE A 423 29.16 -15.01 11.56
CA ILE A 423 28.47 -16.30 11.39
C ILE A 423 27.38 -16.25 10.32
N GLY A 424 27.14 -15.05 9.74
CA GLY A 424 26.10 -14.83 8.72
C GLY A 424 24.68 -14.99 9.24
N PHE A 425 24.41 -14.68 10.51
CA PHE A 425 23.10 -14.80 11.12
C PHE A 425 22.55 -13.42 11.49
N SER A 426 21.25 -13.22 11.25
CA SER A 426 20.55 -12.00 11.65
C SER A 426 19.22 -12.36 12.29
N THR A 427 18.79 -11.55 13.25
CA THR A 427 17.48 -11.69 13.87
C THR A 427 16.84 -10.33 14.14
N THR A 428 15.52 -10.27 14.03
CA THR A 428 14.70 -9.12 14.43
C THR A 428 13.53 -9.59 15.25
N ILE A 429 13.29 -8.93 16.38
CA ILE A 429 12.17 -9.19 17.29
C ILE A 429 11.39 -7.88 17.43
N GLN A 430 10.06 -7.97 17.35
CA GLN A 430 9.18 -6.87 17.68
C GLN A 430 8.07 -7.37 18.62
N LEU A 431 7.76 -6.58 19.63
CA LEU A 431 6.67 -6.85 20.56
C LEU A 431 5.87 -5.56 20.74
N GLY A 432 4.57 -5.66 20.55
CA GLY A 432 3.71 -4.49 20.56
C GLY A 432 2.34 -4.75 21.16
N TYR A 433 1.69 -3.63 21.45
CA TYR A 433 0.33 -3.62 21.94
C TYR A 433 -0.46 -2.51 21.27
N LYS A 434 -1.57 -2.90 20.62
CA LYS A 434 -2.55 -1.97 20.06
C LYS A 434 -3.66 -1.78 21.08
N ASN A 435 -3.92 -0.53 21.46
CA ASN A 435 -5.04 -0.14 22.29
C ASN A 435 -6.09 0.61 21.47
N SER A 436 -7.34 0.17 21.55
CA SER A 436 -8.47 0.93 21.01
C SER A 436 -8.94 1.93 22.04
N THR A 437 -8.86 3.22 21.71
CA THR A 437 -9.25 4.32 22.60
C THR A 437 -10.69 4.77 22.37
N LYS A 438 -11.24 4.49 21.17
CA LYS A 438 -12.62 4.79 20.81
C LYS A 438 -13.11 3.78 19.77
N SER A 439 -14.35 3.34 19.93
CA SER A 439 -15.05 2.48 18.99
C SER A 439 -16.54 2.77 19.09
N THR A 440 -17.15 3.29 18.03
CA THR A 440 -18.57 3.68 18.00
C THR A 440 -19.15 3.38 16.63
N LEU A 441 -20.22 2.60 16.59
CA LEU A 441 -21.01 2.31 15.41
C LEU A 441 -22.47 2.65 15.72
N GLU A 442 -23.00 3.68 15.05
CA GLU A 442 -24.38 4.10 15.13
C GLU A 442 -24.97 4.00 13.72
N LEU A 443 -25.96 3.16 13.53
CA LEU A 443 -26.61 2.89 12.25
C LEU A 443 -28.08 3.26 12.33
N ALA A 444 -28.58 3.92 11.30
CA ALA A 444 -29.98 4.25 11.17
C ALA A 444 -30.85 2.99 10.98
N ASP A 445 -30.32 2.00 10.26
CA ASP A 445 -30.93 0.68 10.11
C ASP A 445 -29.90 -0.43 10.33
N PRO A 446 -29.74 -0.90 11.58
CA PRO A 446 -28.82 -1.98 11.88
C PRO A 446 -29.29 -3.35 11.37
N SER A 447 -30.52 -3.49 10.88
CA SER A 447 -31.09 -4.76 10.43
C SER A 447 -30.69 -5.14 9.00
N THR A 448 -30.04 -4.24 8.25
CA THR A 448 -29.61 -4.51 6.88
C THR A 448 -28.58 -5.65 6.83
N ASP A 449 -28.60 -6.42 5.74
CA ASP A 449 -27.66 -7.54 5.52
C ASP A 449 -26.19 -7.09 5.66
N TYR A 450 -25.86 -5.90 5.15
CA TYR A 450 -24.50 -5.39 5.20
C TYR A 450 -24.11 -4.96 6.63
N ALA A 451 -25.03 -4.35 7.38
CA ALA A 451 -24.80 -4.01 8.78
C ALA A 451 -24.52 -5.25 9.63
N GLN A 452 -25.38 -6.27 9.53
CA GLN A 452 -25.29 -7.50 10.32
C GLN A 452 -24.09 -8.36 9.96
N ASN A 453 -23.76 -8.46 8.67
CA ASN A 453 -22.72 -9.38 8.20
C ASN A 453 -21.34 -8.75 8.04
N VAL A 454 -21.22 -7.41 8.08
CA VAL A 454 -19.94 -6.70 7.87
C VAL A 454 -19.69 -5.64 8.94
N LEU A 455 -20.56 -4.63 9.07
CA LEU A 455 -20.21 -3.45 9.89
C LEU A 455 -20.12 -3.79 11.38
N ILE A 456 -21.04 -4.58 11.90
CA ILE A 456 -21.06 -4.98 13.31
C ILE A 456 -19.88 -5.90 13.62
N PRO A 457 -19.65 -7.03 12.88
CA PRO A 457 -18.50 -7.88 13.13
C PRO A 457 -17.14 -7.18 12.89
N ASP A 458 -17.05 -6.35 11.86
CA ASP A 458 -15.80 -5.63 11.58
C ASP A 458 -15.51 -4.57 12.66
N MET A 459 -16.54 -3.99 13.29
CA MET A 459 -16.38 -3.03 14.38
C MET A 459 -15.80 -3.67 15.63
N ASP A 460 -16.18 -4.91 15.93
CA ASP A 460 -15.59 -5.70 17.02
C ASP A 460 -14.08 -5.90 16.80
N ILE A 461 -13.66 -6.17 15.56
CA ILE A 461 -12.24 -6.30 15.20
C ILE A 461 -11.50 -4.95 15.23
N LEU A 462 -12.09 -3.90 14.68
CA LEU A 462 -11.51 -2.55 14.62
C LEU A 462 -11.37 -1.94 16.01
N GLY A 463 -12.37 -2.17 16.87
CA GLY A 463 -12.41 -1.71 18.26
C GLY A 463 -11.65 -2.61 19.25
N ALA A 464 -11.12 -3.76 18.82
CA ALA A 464 -10.39 -4.65 19.71
C ALA A 464 -9.00 -4.12 20.04
N SER A 465 -8.60 -4.26 21.30
CA SER A 465 -7.20 -4.15 21.71
C SER A 465 -6.53 -5.52 21.62
N TYR A 466 -5.26 -5.57 21.21
CA TYR A 466 -4.53 -6.82 21.06
C TYR A 466 -3.04 -6.66 21.28
N ALA A 467 -2.40 -7.74 21.75
CA ALA A 467 -0.95 -7.87 21.74
C ALA A 467 -0.48 -8.49 20.42
N HIS A 468 0.67 -8.08 19.95
CA HIS A 468 1.27 -8.66 18.76
C HIS A 468 2.78 -8.82 18.89
N GLY A 469 3.32 -9.80 18.17
CA GLY A 469 4.74 -10.07 18.12
C GLY A 469 5.20 -10.48 16.74
N TYR A 470 6.43 -10.14 16.40
CA TYR A 470 7.10 -10.52 15.17
C TYR A 470 8.49 -11.07 15.50
N LEU A 471 8.85 -12.16 14.85
CA LEU A 471 10.18 -12.76 14.89
C LEU A 471 10.64 -13.02 13.45
N GLU A 472 11.86 -12.60 13.15
CA GLU A 472 12.56 -12.88 11.90
C GLU A 472 13.93 -13.48 12.21
N LEU A 473 14.26 -14.54 11.52
CA LEU A 473 15.56 -15.20 11.56
C LEU A 473 16.09 -15.32 10.14
N MET A 474 17.31 -14.87 9.89
CA MET A 474 17.95 -14.94 8.58
C MET A 474 19.34 -15.55 8.71
N TYR A 475 19.67 -16.42 7.77
CA TYR A 475 21.00 -16.93 7.57
C TYR A 475 21.48 -16.53 6.16
N GLN A 476 22.72 -16.04 6.07
CA GLN A 476 23.30 -15.54 4.82
C GLN A 476 24.75 -16.00 4.66
N ARG A 477 25.18 -16.19 3.43
CA ARG A 477 26.56 -16.60 3.10
C ARG A 477 26.98 -16.00 1.77
N PRO A 478 28.30 -15.75 1.63
CA PRO A 478 28.89 -15.35 0.34
C PRO A 478 28.67 -16.39 -0.74
N VAL A 479 28.40 -15.92 -1.95
CA VAL A 479 28.34 -16.73 -3.17
C VAL A 479 28.95 -15.96 -4.32
N SER A 480 29.63 -16.65 -5.21
CA SER A 480 30.12 -16.08 -6.46
C SER A 480 29.36 -16.69 -7.63
N ILE A 481 28.67 -15.85 -8.40
CA ILE A 481 27.89 -16.25 -9.58
C ILE A 481 28.49 -15.54 -10.79
N LYS A 482 29.14 -16.29 -11.68
CA LYS A 482 29.78 -15.75 -12.90
C LYS A 482 30.68 -14.53 -12.63
N GLY A 483 31.51 -14.58 -11.57
CA GLY A 483 32.44 -13.51 -11.20
C GLY A 483 31.82 -12.37 -10.34
N MET A 484 30.50 -12.31 -10.18
CA MET A 484 29.86 -11.40 -9.25
C MET A 484 29.84 -11.98 -7.84
N ARG A 485 30.29 -11.19 -6.87
CA ARG A 485 30.24 -11.54 -5.45
C ARG A 485 28.93 -11.03 -4.87
N SER A 486 28.14 -11.92 -4.27
CA SER A 486 26.85 -11.66 -3.64
C SER A 486 26.76 -12.41 -2.31
N ASN A 487 25.81 -12.05 -1.46
CA ASN A 487 25.38 -12.88 -0.34
C ASN A 487 24.00 -13.45 -0.64
N TRP A 488 23.89 -14.78 -0.66
CA TRP A 488 22.57 -15.40 -0.62
C TRP A 488 22.05 -15.46 0.81
N PHE A 489 20.76 -15.47 0.96
CA PHE A 489 20.14 -15.63 2.27
C PHE A 489 18.90 -16.53 2.21
N ILE A 490 18.62 -17.15 3.34
CA ILE A 490 17.35 -17.76 3.66
C ILE A 490 16.80 -17.09 4.91
N LYS A 491 15.50 -16.74 4.90
CA LYS A 491 14.84 -15.99 5.96
C LYS A 491 13.50 -16.62 6.30
N GLY A 492 13.32 -17.00 7.57
CA GLY A 492 12.05 -17.38 8.15
C GLY A 492 11.50 -16.27 9.02
N TYR A 493 10.20 -16.05 8.99
CA TYR A 493 9.56 -15.07 9.86
C TYR A 493 8.17 -15.50 10.30
N GLY A 494 7.75 -15.00 11.45
CA GLY A 494 6.42 -15.19 12.00
C GLY A 494 5.88 -13.92 12.63
N ASN A 495 4.59 -13.69 12.48
CA ASN A 495 3.83 -12.65 13.18
C ASN A 495 2.62 -13.31 13.86
N LEU A 496 2.32 -12.91 15.09
CA LEU A 496 1.16 -13.36 15.85
C LEU A 496 0.48 -12.14 16.48
N ALA A 497 -0.84 -12.02 16.30
CA ALA A 497 -1.68 -11.09 17.02
C ALA A 497 -2.72 -11.88 17.84
N ILE A 498 -2.94 -11.44 19.09
CA ILE A 498 -3.90 -12.06 20.01
C ILE A 498 -4.76 -10.96 20.61
N SER A 499 -6.07 -10.98 20.34
CA SER A 499 -7.01 -9.99 20.86
C SER A 499 -7.24 -10.14 22.36
N LYS A 500 -7.69 -9.06 23.02
CA LYS A 500 -8.50 -9.21 24.24
C LYS A 500 -9.76 -9.99 23.91
N LYS A 501 -10.46 -10.44 24.94
CA LYS A 501 -11.73 -11.16 24.73
C LYS A 501 -12.73 -10.32 23.94
N ILE A 502 -13.26 -10.91 22.88
CA ILE A 502 -14.37 -10.40 22.07
C ILE A 502 -15.44 -11.50 22.19
N ASN A 503 -16.61 -11.19 22.71
CA ASN A 503 -17.67 -12.17 22.97
C ASN A 503 -17.17 -13.41 23.76
N ASP A 504 -16.36 -13.16 24.81
CA ASP A 504 -15.69 -14.15 25.65
C ASP A 504 -14.59 -15.01 25.01
N GLU A 505 -14.29 -14.84 23.73
CA GLU A 505 -13.24 -15.55 23.01
C GLU A 505 -12.02 -14.65 22.74
N ARG A 506 -10.81 -15.24 22.74
CA ARG A 506 -9.58 -14.60 22.31
C ARG A 506 -9.29 -14.99 20.87
N LEU A 507 -9.50 -14.06 19.97
CA LEU A 507 -9.22 -14.26 18.56
C LEU A 507 -7.73 -14.10 18.26
N LYS A 508 -7.25 -14.88 17.28
CA LYS A 508 -5.83 -14.92 16.90
C LYS A 508 -5.68 -14.71 15.39
N ARG A 509 -4.60 -14.03 15.01
CA ARG A 509 -4.16 -13.93 13.62
C ARG A 509 -2.67 -14.21 13.55
N HIS A 510 -2.26 -15.09 12.66
CA HIS A 510 -0.85 -15.40 12.46
C HIS A 510 -0.45 -15.25 10.99
N THR A 511 0.82 -14.96 10.79
CA THR A 511 1.46 -15.02 9.47
C THR A 511 2.79 -15.74 9.64
N ILE A 512 3.08 -16.70 8.78
CA ILE A 512 4.36 -17.39 8.72
C ILE A 512 4.87 -17.28 7.29
N GLY A 513 6.14 -17.01 7.12
CA GLY A 513 6.73 -16.92 5.79
C GLY A 513 8.16 -17.40 5.72
N LEU A 514 8.56 -17.75 4.49
CA LEU A 514 9.91 -18.18 4.14
C LEU A 514 10.36 -17.43 2.89
N SER A 515 11.56 -16.86 2.95
CA SER A 515 12.17 -16.18 1.79
C SER A 515 13.55 -16.75 1.49
N ILE A 516 13.88 -16.79 0.21
CA ILE A 516 15.24 -17.07 -0.27
C ILE A 516 15.63 -15.98 -1.25
N GLY A 517 16.85 -15.45 -1.15
CA GLY A 517 17.26 -14.31 -1.96
C GLY A 517 18.74 -14.05 -1.97
N LEU A 518 19.06 -12.87 -2.54
CA LEU A 518 20.41 -12.36 -2.73
C LEU A 518 20.48 -10.89 -2.32
N PHE A 519 21.59 -10.50 -1.68
CA PHE A 519 22.08 -9.13 -1.61
C PHE A 519 23.18 -8.92 -2.64
N TYR A 520 23.19 -7.82 -3.36
CA TYR A 520 24.16 -7.50 -4.40
C TYR A 520 24.53 -6.02 -4.43
#